data_8acc28beb33a4394761803b652277bb3
#
_entry.id   8acc28beb33a4394761803b652277bb3
#
_cell.length_a   1.000
_cell.length_b   1.000
_cell.length_c   1.000
_cell.angle_alpha   90.00
_cell.angle_beta   90.00
_cell.angle_gamma   90.00
#
_symmetry.space_group_name_H-M   'P 1'
#
loop_
_entity.id
_entity.type
_entity.pdbx_description
1 polymer ?
#
loop_
_entity_poly.entity_id
_entity_poly.type
_entity_poly.pdbx_seq_one_letter_code
_entity_poly.pdbx_strand_id
1 'polypeptide(L)'
;MKKLLSILLLFSLSFSFTACGNSTEPKEITCEDIIRAYEDAGYYVTHGEHKDEAESSQLCYIKANLTEESDSDYIYFITCFTEGQAEEAAKTDKYNLVVWLYATVSGESRWLKTGTYGKIEYSYYNSGLIKPFNELIK
;
A
#
# COMPACT_ATOMS: atom_id res chain seq x y z
N MET A 1 5.66 58.38 23.67
CA MET A 1 5.72 56.92 23.83
C MET A 1 4.46 56.18 23.42
N LYS A 2 3.35 56.83 23.08
CA LYS A 2 2.11 56.12 22.64
C LYS A 2 2.05 55.79 21.14
N LYS A 3 2.96 56.26 20.32
CA LYS A 3 2.98 56.03 18.87
C LYS A 3 3.86 54.83 18.42
N LEU A 4 4.72 54.32 19.30
CA LEU A 4 5.60 53.20 18.99
C LEU A 4 4.92 51.83 19.24
N LEU A 5 3.87 51.79 20.08
CA LEU A 5 3.15 50.57 20.35
C LEU A 5 2.18 50.14 19.22
N SER A 6 1.71 51.11 18.43
CA SER A 6 0.79 50.85 17.32
C SER A 6 1.47 50.26 16.08
N ILE A 7 2.77 50.46 15.93
CA ILE A 7 3.53 49.93 14.78
C ILE A 7 3.93 48.46 15.01
N LEU A 8 4.12 48.08 16.27
CA LEU A 8 4.46 46.69 16.61
C LEU A 8 3.27 45.73 16.45
N LEU A 9 2.04 46.23 16.56
CA LEU A 9 0.84 45.39 16.42
C LEU A 9 0.44 45.14 14.96
N LEU A 10 0.92 45.93 14.02
CA LEU A 10 0.63 45.80 12.59
C LEU A 10 1.58 44.83 11.88
N PHE A 11 2.72 44.46 12.50
CA PHE A 11 3.68 43.55 11.92
C PHE A 11 3.45 42.09 12.29
N SER A 12 2.57 41.82 13.26
CA SER A 12 2.28 40.44 13.71
C SER A 12 1.15 39.73 12.93
N LEU A 13 0.51 40.40 11.98
CA LEU A 13 -0.62 39.86 11.20
C LEU A 13 -0.29 39.45 9.77
N SER A 14 0.97 39.49 9.36
CA SER A 14 1.34 39.25 7.95
C SER A 14 2.05 37.91 7.71
N PHE A 15 2.11 37.02 8.68
CA PHE A 15 2.65 35.68 8.50
C PHE A 15 1.56 34.60 8.56
N SER A 16 0.45 34.83 7.87
CA SER A 16 -0.36 33.73 7.39
C SER A 16 0.35 33.15 6.17
N PHE A 17 1.41 32.39 6.41
CA PHE A 17 1.88 31.43 5.42
C PHE A 17 0.77 30.42 5.21
N THR A 18 -0.04 30.65 4.19
CA THR A 18 -0.69 29.56 3.48
C THR A 18 0.42 28.68 2.93
N ALA A 19 0.89 27.76 3.75
CA ALA A 19 1.55 26.57 3.27
C ALA A 19 0.45 25.75 2.54
N CYS A 20 0.14 26.14 1.30
CA CYS A 20 -0.39 25.25 0.30
C CYS A 20 0.73 24.24 -0.01
N GLY A 21 1.03 23.36 0.95
CA GLY A 21 1.60 22.08 0.64
C GLY A 21 0.49 21.35 -0.13
N ASN A 22 0.64 21.18 -1.43
CA ASN A 22 -0.02 20.13 -2.16
C ASN A 22 0.49 18.79 -1.58
N SER A 23 0.00 18.42 -0.41
CA SER A 23 -0.06 17.03 -0.02
C SER A 23 -1.15 16.45 -0.92
N THR A 24 -0.78 15.97 -2.08
CA THR A 24 -1.61 15.05 -2.85
C THR A 24 -1.76 13.83 -1.95
N GLU A 25 -2.88 13.79 -1.21
CA GLU A 25 -3.26 12.57 -0.52
C GLU A 25 -3.25 11.45 -1.55
N PRO A 26 -2.69 10.27 -1.20
CA PRO A 26 -2.68 9.14 -2.12
C PRO A 26 -4.13 8.85 -2.54
N LYS A 27 -4.33 8.61 -3.84
CA LYS A 27 -5.62 8.23 -4.38
C LYS A 27 -6.15 7.05 -3.58
N GLU A 28 -7.36 7.15 -3.06
CA GLU A 28 -7.99 6.04 -2.36
C GLU A 28 -8.30 4.92 -3.36
N ILE A 29 -7.70 3.77 -3.14
CA ILE A 29 -7.85 2.55 -3.96
C ILE A 29 -8.61 1.53 -3.13
N THR A 30 -9.69 1.01 -3.69
CA THR A 30 -10.51 -0.03 -3.05
C THR A 30 -10.04 -1.44 -3.43
N CYS A 31 -10.50 -2.44 -2.68
CA CYS A 31 -10.27 -3.85 -3.02
C CYS A 31 -10.81 -4.17 -4.42
N GLU A 32 -12.00 -3.67 -4.76
CA GLU A 32 -12.64 -3.89 -6.05
C GLU A 32 -11.85 -3.28 -7.21
N ASP A 33 -11.22 -2.11 -7.01
CA ASP A 33 -10.36 -1.49 -8.02
C ASP A 33 -9.15 -2.38 -8.35
N ILE A 34 -8.54 -2.99 -7.34
CA ILE A 34 -7.40 -3.90 -7.51
C ILE A 34 -7.87 -5.18 -8.22
N ILE A 35 -8.96 -5.80 -7.78
CA ILE A 35 -9.52 -7.01 -8.38
C ILE A 35 -9.76 -6.76 -9.87
N ARG A 36 -10.50 -5.72 -10.21
CA ARG A 36 -10.81 -5.35 -11.60
C ARG A 36 -9.56 -5.11 -12.44
N ALA A 37 -8.58 -4.36 -11.91
CA ALA A 37 -7.35 -4.05 -12.63
C ALA A 37 -6.56 -5.32 -13.00
N TYR A 38 -6.58 -6.33 -12.15
CA TYR A 38 -5.89 -7.61 -12.43
C TYR A 38 -6.71 -8.53 -13.32
N GLU A 39 -8.02 -8.61 -13.15
CA GLU A 39 -8.91 -9.36 -14.05
C GLU A 39 -8.86 -8.80 -15.48
N ASP A 40 -8.93 -7.47 -15.65
CA ASP A 40 -8.82 -6.80 -16.94
C ASP A 40 -7.44 -7.03 -17.60
N ALA A 41 -6.40 -7.21 -16.80
CA ALA A 41 -5.05 -7.55 -17.26
C ALA A 41 -4.88 -9.06 -17.56
N GLY A 42 -5.92 -9.88 -17.38
CA GLY A 42 -5.93 -11.30 -17.70
C GLY A 42 -5.35 -12.20 -16.61
N TYR A 43 -5.30 -11.74 -15.36
CA TYR A 43 -4.87 -12.54 -14.22
C TYR A 43 -6.03 -13.34 -13.61
N TYR A 44 -5.69 -14.48 -13.02
CA TYR A 44 -6.61 -15.23 -12.16
C TYR A 44 -6.58 -14.62 -10.76
N VAL A 45 -7.73 -14.13 -10.30
CA VAL A 45 -7.85 -13.41 -9.03
C VAL A 45 -8.66 -14.24 -8.03
N THR A 46 -8.07 -14.43 -6.85
CA THR A 46 -8.77 -14.93 -5.66
C THR A 46 -8.74 -13.87 -4.57
N HIS A 47 -9.84 -13.70 -3.85
CA HIS A 47 -9.94 -12.68 -2.81
C HIS A 47 -10.86 -13.12 -1.68
N GLY A 48 -10.76 -12.43 -0.55
CA GLY A 48 -11.68 -12.54 0.57
C GLY A 48 -11.72 -11.24 1.36
N GLU A 49 -12.82 -11.03 2.06
CA GLU A 49 -13.08 -9.82 2.83
C GLU A 49 -13.35 -10.16 4.29
N HIS A 50 -12.90 -9.27 5.18
CA HIS A 50 -13.24 -9.25 6.59
C HIS A 50 -14.11 -8.02 6.89
N LYS A 51 -15.16 -8.21 7.67
CA LYS A 51 -16.14 -7.14 7.93
C LYS A 51 -15.86 -6.36 9.22
N ASP A 52 -15.06 -6.92 10.11
CA ASP A 52 -14.86 -6.37 11.46
C ASP A 52 -13.37 -6.29 11.78
N GLU A 53 -12.89 -5.09 12.11
CA GLU A 53 -11.51 -4.85 12.56
C GLU A 53 -11.18 -5.62 13.85
N ALA A 54 -12.17 -5.93 14.68
CA ALA A 54 -11.97 -6.74 15.88
C ALA A 54 -11.61 -8.20 15.57
N GLU A 55 -11.98 -8.69 14.38
CA GLU A 55 -11.67 -10.05 13.93
C GLU A 55 -10.34 -10.12 13.17
N SER A 56 -9.99 -9.06 12.44
CA SER A 56 -8.78 -8.99 11.62
C SER A 56 -8.34 -7.55 11.41
N SER A 57 -7.03 -7.30 11.38
CA SER A 57 -6.47 -6.01 10.90
C SER A 57 -6.60 -5.83 9.38
N GLN A 58 -7.01 -6.87 8.67
CA GLN A 58 -7.15 -6.89 7.20
C GLN A 58 -8.61 -6.68 6.82
N LEU A 59 -8.87 -5.68 5.99
CA LEU A 59 -10.17 -5.45 5.38
C LEU A 59 -10.43 -6.44 4.25
N CYS A 60 -9.46 -6.63 3.36
CA CYS A 60 -9.51 -7.68 2.35
C CYS A 60 -8.11 -8.21 2.01
N TYR A 61 -8.07 -9.40 1.43
CA TYR A 61 -6.88 -9.92 0.77
C TYR A 61 -7.20 -10.24 -0.69
N ILE A 62 -6.20 -10.08 -1.56
CA ILE A 62 -6.29 -10.36 -2.99
C ILE A 62 -5.01 -11.07 -3.41
N LYS A 63 -5.17 -12.21 -4.09
CA LYS A 63 -4.07 -12.93 -4.73
C LYS A 63 -4.33 -12.99 -6.23
N ALA A 64 -3.42 -12.46 -7.03
CA ALA A 64 -3.50 -12.48 -8.48
C ALA A 64 -2.37 -13.32 -9.08
N ASN A 65 -2.71 -14.33 -9.84
CA ASN A 65 -1.80 -15.30 -10.47
C ASN A 65 -1.81 -15.11 -11.99
N LEU A 66 -0.68 -15.37 -12.65
CA LEU A 66 -0.61 -15.38 -14.11
C LEU A 66 -1.36 -16.55 -14.74
N THR A 67 -1.44 -17.69 -14.05
CA THR A 67 -2.17 -18.87 -14.48
C THR A 67 -2.94 -19.46 -13.29
N GLU A 68 -4.03 -20.18 -13.57
CA GLU A 68 -4.87 -20.79 -12.54
C GLU A 68 -4.12 -21.78 -11.65
N GLU A 69 -3.12 -22.47 -12.20
CA GLU A 69 -2.36 -23.52 -11.52
C GLU A 69 -1.02 -23.01 -10.91
N SER A 70 -0.67 -21.74 -11.09
CA SER A 70 0.64 -21.22 -10.65
C SER A 70 0.63 -20.81 -9.18
N ASP A 71 1.29 -21.59 -8.34
CA ASP A 71 1.55 -21.22 -6.95
C ASP A 71 2.84 -20.41 -6.77
N SER A 72 3.62 -20.16 -7.83
CA SER A 72 4.94 -19.51 -7.74
C SER A 72 4.99 -18.09 -8.29
N ASP A 73 4.09 -17.73 -9.21
CA ASP A 73 4.08 -16.41 -9.86
C ASP A 73 2.78 -15.67 -9.53
N TYR A 74 2.73 -15.12 -8.34
CA TYR A 74 1.60 -14.32 -7.86
C TYR A 74 2.05 -13.00 -7.26
N ILE A 75 1.13 -12.05 -7.20
CA ILE A 75 1.19 -10.89 -6.34
C ILE A 75 0.08 -11.00 -5.29
N TYR A 76 0.40 -10.61 -4.08
CA TYR A 76 -0.52 -10.61 -2.96
C TYR A 76 -0.74 -9.19 -2.47
N PHE A 77 -1.99 -8.84 -2.20
CA PHE A 77 -2.39 -7.56 -1.60
C PHE A 77 -3.15 -7.82 -0.31
N ILE A 78 -2.87 -6.98 0.67
CA ILE A 78 -3.65 -6.87 1.90
C ILE A 78 -4.09 -5.41 2.01
N THR A 79 -5.39 -5.17 2.03
CA THR A 79 -5.92 -3.86 2.40
C THR A 79 -6.25 -3.89 3.88
N CYS A 80 -5.75 -2.91 4.62
CA CYS A 80 -5.94 -2.79 6.06
C CYS A 80 -6.96 -1.70 6.39
N PHE A 81 -7.43 -1.65 7.63
CA PHE A 81 -8.29 -0.56 8.11
C PHE A 81 -7.52 0.75 8.28
N THR A 82 -6.23 0.68 8.57
CA THR A 82 -5.34 1.84 8.73
C THR A 82 -4.03 1.69 7.98
N GLU A 83 -3.38 2.81 7.66
CA GLU A 83 -2.05 2.83 7.03
C GLU A 83 -0.98 2.21 7.95
N GLY A 84 -1.05 2.45 9.26
CA GLY A 84 -0.12 1.87 10.22
C GLY A 84 -0.17 0.34 10.24
N GLN A 85 -1.34 -0.26 10.04
CA GLN A 85 -1.48 -1.72 9.92
C GLN A 85 -0.87 -2.24 8.61
N ALA A 86 -1.00 -1.53 7.50
CA ALA A 86 -0.38 -1.88 6.24
C ALA A 86 1.16 -1.81 6.33
N GLU A 87 1.70 -0.78 6.96
CA GLU A 87 3.14 -0.66 7.20
C GLU A 87 3.68 -1.79 8.08
N GLU A 88 2.94 -2.20 9.11
CA GLU A 88 3.35 -3.30 9.99
C GLU A 88 3.29 -4.65 9.27
N ALA A 89 2.27 -4.88 8.44
CA ALA A 89 2.17 -6.07 7.59
C ALA A 89 3.37 -6.18 6.64
N ALA A 90 3.73 -5.10 5.95
CA ALA A 90 4.88 -5.08 5.05
C ALA A 90 6.21 -5.36 5.76
N LYS A 91 6.38 -4.91 7.01
CA LYS A 91 7.56 -5.24 7.82
C LYS A 91 7.59 -6.72 8.19
N THR A 92 6.46 -7.27 8.58
CA THR A 92 6.33 -8.68 8.98
C THR A 92 6.63 -9.61 7.82
N ASP A 93 6.10 -9.35 6.63
CA ASP A 93 6.35 -10.14 5.44
C ASP A 93 7.82 -10.11 5.01
N LYS A 94 8.45 -8.96 5.09
CA LYS A 94 9.88 -8.81 4.77
C LYS A 94 10.79 -9.66 5.68
N TYR A 95 10.39 -9.87 6.93
CA TYR A 95 11.14 -10.61 7.93
C TYR A 95 10.62 -12.03 8.15
N ASN A 96 9.65 -12.48 7.36
CA ASN A 96 9.08 -13.81 7.55
C ASN A 96 10.12 -14.89 7.20
N LEU A 97 10.69 -15.49 8.24
CA LEU A 97 11.74 -16.50 8.16
C LEU A 97 11.32 -17.72 7.33
N VAL A 98 10.03 -18.02 7.28
CA VAL A 98 9.47 -19.16 6.51
C VAL A 98 9.62 -18.90 5.01
N VAL A 99 9.38 -17.69 4.54
CA VAL A 99 9.56 -17.30 3.14
C VAL A 99 11.03 -17.38 2.75
N TRP A 100 11.93 -16.95 3.63
CA TRP A 100 13.37 -17.03 3.41
C TRP A 100 13.88 -18.48 3.38
N LEU A 101 13.41 -19.33 4.28
CA LEU A 101 13.76 -20.76 4.31
C LEU A 101 13.28 -21.48 3.05
N TYR A 102 12.06 -21.19 2.58
CA TYR A 102 11.54 -21.81 1.36
C TYR A 102 12.34 -21.40 0.12
N ALA A 103 12.66 -20.13 -0.02
CA ALA A 103 13.50 -19.61 -1.12
C ALA A 103 14.91 -20.21 -1.11
N THR A 104 15.48 -20.48 0.08
CA THR A 104 16.81 -21.06 0.24
C THR A 104 16.82 -22.56 -0.07
N VAL A 105 15.77 -23.30 0.29
CA VAL A 105 15.66 -24.75 0.07
C VAL A 105 15.31 -25.09 -1.37
N SER A 106 14.49 -24.26 -2.03
CA SER A 106 14.08 -24.48 -3.43
C SER A 106 15.15 -24.08 -4.45
N GLY A 107 16.26 -23.46 -4.02
CA GLY A 107 17.32 -22.97 -4.90
C GLY A 107 16.90 -21.79 -5.78
N GLU A 108 15.71 -21.29 -5.64
CA GLU A 108 15.21 -20.10 -6.32
C GLU A 108 15.51 -18.86 -5.47
N SER A 109 16.57 -18.14 -5.81
CA SER A 109 16.92 -16.85 -5.16
C SER A 109 15.98 -15.73 -5.60
N ARG A 110 14.68 -15.94 -5.49
CA ARG A 110 13.66 -14.93 -5.74
C ARG A 110 13.39 -14.17 -4.45
N TRP A 111 13.89 -12.94 -4.39
CA TRP A 111 13.64 -12.07 -3.26
C TRP A 111 12.20 -11.55 -3.30
N LEU A 112 11.45 -11.80 -2.23
CA LEU A 112 10.14 -11.19 -2.03
C LEU A 112 10.30 -9.67 -1.96
N LYS A 113 9.59 -8.97 -2.82
CA LYS A 113 9.49 -7.50 -2.79
C LYS A 113 8.19 -7.14 -2.11
N THR A 114 8.26 -6.23 -1.16
CA THR A 114 7.10 -5.72 -0.42
C THR A 114 7.04 -4.21 -0.53
N GLY A 115 5.85 -3.65 -0.44
CA GLY A 115 5.64 -2.20 -0.41
C GLY A 115 4.28 -1.86 0.16
N THR A 116 4.05 -0.56 0.34
CA THR A 116 2.77 -0.03 0.81
C THR A 116 2.31 1.12 -0.07
N TYR A 117 0.99 1.29 -0.16
CA TYR A 117 0.34 2.44 -0.75
C TYR A 117 -0.92 2.76 0.07
N GLY A 118 -0.88 3.82 0.87
CA GLY A 118 -1.93 4.12 1.83
C GLY A 118 -2.20 2.93 2.75
N LYS A 119 -3.43 2.43 2.75
CA LYS A 119 -3.86 1.28 3.55
C LYS A 119 -3.56 -0.09 2.93
N ILE A 120 -2.88 -0.12 1.79
CA ILE A 120 -2.60 -1.33 1.02
C ILE A 120 -1.14 -1.76 1.23
N GLU A 121 -0.93 -2.98 1.67
CA GLU A 121 0.34 -3.71 1.60
C GLU A 121 0.32 -4.61 0.37
N TYR A 122 1.45 -4.77 -0.30
CA TYR A 122 1.59 -5.71 -1.40
C TYR A 122 2.94 -6.41 -1.38
N SER A 123 2.93 -7.66 -1.85
CA SER A 123 4.13 -8.49 -1.93
C SER A 123 4.16 -9.32 -3.22
N TYR A 124 5.33 -9.42 -3.86
CA TYR A 124 5.52 -10.14 -5.12
C TYR A 124 6.98 -10.55 -5.33
N TYR A 125 7.21 -11.57 -6.14
CA TYR A 125 8.56 -12.02 -6.54
C TYR A 125 8.98 -11.47 -7.91
N ASN A 126 8.06 -11.35 -8.85
CA ASN A 126 8.33 -10.94 -10.22
C ASN A 126 7.86 -9.49 -10.46
N SER A 127 8.77 -8.61 -10.88
CA SER A 127 8.47 -7.19 -11.11
C SER A 127 7.44 -6.93 -12.24
N GLY A 128 7.15 -7.91 -13.07
CA GLY A 128 6.08 -7.83 -14.06
C GLY A 128 4.69 -7.82 -13.43
N LEU A 129 4.53 -8.50 -12.30
CA LEU A 129 3.24 -8.66 -11.62
C LEU A 129 2.69 -7.36 -11.03
N ILE A 130 3.54 -6.39 -10.68
CA ILE A 130 3.10 -5.11 -10.09
C ILE A 130 2.59 -4.10 -11.14
N LYS A 131 2.73 -4.37 -12.43
CA LYS A 131 2.37 -3.40 -13.48
C LYS A 131 0.91 -2.94 -13.42
N PRO A 132 -0.11 -3.84 -13.32
CA PRO A 132 -1.51 -3.39 -13.26
C PRO A 132 -1.76 -2.45 -12.08
N PHE A 133 -1.16 -2.72 -10.92
CA PHE A 133 -1.27 -1.85 -9.76
C PHE A 133 -0.59 -0.49 -9.97
N ASN A 134 0.59 -0.47 -10.59
CA ASN A 134 1.28 0.79 -10.90
C ASN A 134 0.49 1.67 -11.88
N GLU A 135 -0.29 1.07 -12.78
CA GLU A 135 -1.19 1.83 -13.66
C GLU A 135 -2.40 2.37 -12.90
N LEU A 136 -2.91 1.61 -11.95
CA LEU A 136 -4.07 1.98 -11.15
C LEU A 136 -3.80 3.20 -10.25
N ILE A 137 -2.58 3.33 -9.71
CA ILE A 137 -2.19 4.39 -8.76
C ILE A 137 -1.65 5.66 -9.42
N LYS A 138 -1.56 5.72 -10.76
CA LYS A 138 -1.20 6.93 -11.53
C LYS A 138 -2.37 7.90 -11.59
#